data_814a3eabe48aca33ef347b394768ef6f
#
_entry.id   814a3eabe48aca33ef347b394768ef6f
#
_cell.length_a   1.000
_cell.length_b   1.000
_cell.length_c   1.000
_cell.angle_alpha   90.00
_cell.angle_beta   90.00
_cell.angle_gamma   90.00
#
_symmetry.space_group_name_H-M   'P 1'
#
loop_
_entity.id
_entity.type
_entity.pdbx_description
1 polymer ?
#
loop_
_entity_poly.entity_id
_entity_poly.type
_entity_poly.pdbx_seq_one_letter_code
_entity_poly.pdbx_strand_id
1 'polypeptide(L)'
;MSTVIPKIALGAWSWGAGAAGGDQVFGNHLFEEELKPVFEKAMECGLNLWDTAAVYGEGTSERILGNFVKDVRRNSVILSTKFTPQIAGNSPDAMQKMIDVSKERLHTDVIDVYWIHNPMDAPKWTPDLIPLAKSGQIKTIGVSNHNLAEIKRANEILAAEGLKVSAVQNHYSLLHRSSERAGILDYCKENEITFYSYMVLEQGVLTGRYSEENPFPEGTGRG
;
A
#
# COMPACT_ATOMS: atom_id res chain seq x y z
N MET A 1 -0.58 13.82 18.05
CA MET A 1 0.81 13.75 17.62
C MET A 1 0.80 13.18 16.21
N SER A 2 1.35 13.88 15.22
CA SER A 2 1.46 13.34 13.87
C SER A 2 2.40 12.14 13.90
N THR A 3 1.94 10.98 13.41
CA THR A 3 2.80 9.81 13.25
C THR A 3 3.88 10.16 12.25
N VAL A 4 5.14 10.15 12.67
CA VAL A 4 6.26 10.29 11.72
C VAL A 4 6.28 9.03 10.86
N ILE A 5 5.94 9.17 9.59
CA ILE A 5 5.92 8.05 8.65
C ILE A 5 7.38 7.71 8.29
N PRO A 6 7.83 6.45 8.47
CA PRO A 6 9.18 6.04 8.13
C PRO A 6 9.52 6.21 6.65
N LYS A 7 10.81 6.40 6.34
CA LYS A 7 11.30 6.53 4.95
C LYS A 7 11.25 5.22 4.16
N ILE A 8 11.18 4.07 4.85
CA ILE A 8 11.14 2.74 4.25
C ILE A 8 9.85 2.08 4.66
N ALA A 9 9.09 1.63 3.67
CA ALA A 9 7.93 0.76 3.83
C ALA A 9 8.27 -0.65 3.33
N LEU A 10 7.85 -1.65 4.07
CA LEU A 10 8.04 -3.06 3.73
C LEU A 10 6.77 -3.57 3.05
N GLY A 11 6.88 -3.92 1.75
CA GLY A 11 5.75 -4.40 0.96
C GLY A 11 5.48 -5.89 1.19
N ALA A 12 4.23 -6.23 1.40
CA ALA A 12 3.76 -7.59 1.58
C ALA A 12 3.00 -8.17 0.36
N TRP A 13 3.16 -7.58 -0.83
CA TRP A 13 2.49 -8.08 -2.03
C TRP A 13 2.95 -9.48 -2.42
N SER A 14 4.21 -9.82 -2.15
CA SER A 14 4.75 -11.16 -2.41
C SER A 14 4.34 -12.22 -1.38
N TRP A 15 3.51 -11.90 -0.39
CA TRP A 15 3.11 -12.79 0.69
C TRP A 15 1.83 -13.54 0.36
N GLY A 16 1.84 -14.84 0.65
CA GLY A 16 0.68 -15.71 0.49
C GLY A 16 0.38 -16.11 -0.94
N ALA A 17 -0.76 -16.71 -1.14
CA ALA A 17 -1.26 -17.27 -2.38
C ALA A 17 -2.66 -16.77 -2.71
N GLY A 18 -3.10 -16.99 -3.96
CA GLY A 18 -4.40 -16.60 -4.47
C GLY A 18 -4.33 -15.52 -5.54
N ALA A 19 -5.48 -15.01 -6.00
CA ALA A 19 -5.52 -13.99 -7.05
C ALA A 19 -4.72 -12.75 -6.63
N ALA A 20 -3.85 -12.27 -7.53
CA ALA A 20 -2.89 -11.20 -7.26
C ALA A 20 -1.99 -11.45 -6.03
N GLY A 21 -1.77 -12.70 -5.64
CA GLY A 21 -0.87 -13.11 -4.56
C GLY A 21 0.56 -13.37 -5.03
N GLY A 22 1.44 -13.62 -4.08
CA GLY A 22 2.85 -13.84 -4.34
C GLY A 22 3.15 -15.03 -5.24
N ASP A 23 2.37 -16.10 -5.13
CA ASP A 23 2.49 -17.30 -5.95
C ASP A 23 2.19 -17.03 -7.43
N GLN A 24 1.15 -16.26 -7.73
CA GLN A 24 0.76 -15.96 -9.10
C GLN A 24 1.60 -14.86 -9.74
N VAL A 25 1.98 -13.84 -8.97
CA VAL A 25 2.68 -12.66 -9.49
C VAL A 25 4.19 -12.86 -9.52
N PHE A 26 4.75 -13.49 -8.50
CA PHE A 26 6.20 -13.61 -8.31
C PHE A 26 6.71 -15.05 -8.39
N GLY A 27 5.82 -16.05 -8.47
CA GLY A 27 6.18 -17.46 -8.52
C GLY A 27 6.81 -17.96 -7.21
N ASN A 28 6.42 -17.38 -6.08
CA ASN A 28 6.93 -17.77 -4.76
C ASN A 28 5.81 -18.41 -3.90
N HIS A 29 6.21 -19.01 -2.78
CA HIS A 29 5.30 -19.61 -1.80
C HIS A 29 5.76 -19.18 -0.41
N LEU A 30 5.46 -17.92 -0.05
CA LEU A 30 5.88 -17.31 1.20
C LEU A 30 4.68 -17.20 2.15
N PHE A 31 4.71 -17.98 3.21
CA PHE A 31 3.70 -18.01 4.26
C PHE A 31 4.31 -17.68 5.63
N GLU A 32 3.55 -17.89 6.71
CA GLU A 32 3.93 -17.49 8.05
C GLU A 32 5.29 -18.03 8.51
N GLU A 33 5.60 -19.29 8.18
CA GLU A 33 6.84 -19.94 8.62
C GLU A 33 8.07 -19.24 8.04
N GLU A 34 8.06 -18.94 6.73
CA GLU A 34 9.18 -18.26 6.05
C GLU A 34 9.22 -16.77 6.37
N LEU A 35 8.06 -16.15 6.64
CA LEU A 35 7.95 -14.71 6.79
C LEU A 35 8.10 -14.22 8.22
N LYS A 36 7.83 -15.05 9.23
CA LYS A 36 7.96 -14.66 10.63
C LYS A 36 9.36 -14.17 10.99
N PRO A 37 10.45 -14.87 10.63
CA PRO A 37 11.81 -14.37 10.87
C PRO A 37 12.11 -13.04 10.18
N VAL A 38 11.52 -12.81 8.99
CA VAL A 38 11.66 -11.56 8.25
C VAL A 38 10.96 -10.42 8.98
N PHE A 39 9.73 -10.65 9.45
CA PHE A 39 8.97 -9.67 10.22
C PHE A 39 9.71 -9.31 11.51
N GLU A 40 10.12 -10.30 12.30
CA GLU A 40 10.84 -10.10 13.56
C GLU A 40 12.14 -9.31 13.34
N LYS A 41 12.93 -9.69 12.33
CA LYS A 41 14.18 -8.99 12.02
C LYS A 41 13.98 -7.56 11.57
N ALA A 42 12.95 -7.29 10.77
CA ALA A 42 12.60 -5.94 10.37
C ALA A 42 12.23 -5.07 11.58
N MET A 43 11.40 -5.60 12.48
CA MET A 43 11.01 -4.91 13.71
C MET A 43 12.20 -4.61 14.63
N GLU A 44 13.12 -5.57 14.79
CA GLU A 44 14.38 -5.36 15.52
C GLU A 44 15.22 -4.21 14.93
N CYS A 45 15.23 -4.08 13.60
CA CYS A 45 15.95 -3.03 12.89
C CYS A 45 15.18 -1.68 12.85
N GLY A 46 14.02 -1.58 13.49
CA GLY A 46 13.18 -0.38 13.49
C GLY A 46 12.42 -0.14 12.19
N LEU A 47 12.35 -1.13 11.30
CA LEU A 47 11.56 -1.10 10.07
C LEU A 47 10.14 -1.58 10.40
N ASN A 48 9.26 -0.67 10.74
CA ASN A 48 7.97 -0.96 11.32
C ASN A 48 6.75 -0.53 10.49
N LEU A 49 6.94 0.02 9.29
CA LEU A 49 5.86 0.33 8.35
C LEU A 49 5.68 -0.83 7.37
N TRP A 50 4.53 -1.50 7.45
CA TRP A 50 4.16 -2.62 6.60
C TRP A 50 3.03 -2.24 5.67
N ASP A 51 3.23 -2.43 4.36
CA ASP A 51 2.28 -2.09 3.30
C ASP A 51 1.72 -3.34 2.64
N THR A 52 0.40 -3.49 2.69
CA THR A 52 -0.38 -4.55 2.06
C THR A 52 -1.56 -3.98 1.27
N ALA A 53 -2.48 -4.80 0.82
CA ALA A 53 -3.75 -4.40 0.21
C ALA A 53 -4.81 -5.50 0.35
N ALA A 54 -6.07 -5.10 0.38
CA ALA A 54 -7.22 -6.01 0.45
C ALA A 54 -7.24 -7.05 -0.67
N VAL A 55 -6.71 -6.71 -1.85
CA VAL A 55 -6.69 -7.58 -3.03
C VAL A 55 -5.52 -8.57 -3.03
N TYR A 56 -4.44 -8.34 -2.29
CA TYR A 56 -3.25 -9.20 -2.35
C TYR A 56 -3.55 -10.61 -1.84
N GLY A 57 -3.51 -11.59 -2.75
CA GLY A 57 -3.88 -12.96 -2.46
C GLY A 57 -5.29 -13.11 -1.87
N GLU A 58 -6.24 -12.29 -2.34
CA GLU A 58 -7.62 -12.27 -1.82
C GLU A 58 -7.68 -12.04 -0.30
N GLY A 59 -6.72 -11.25 0.21
CA GLY A 59 -6.55 -10.93 1.62
C GLY A 59 -5.64 -11.87 2.40
N THR A 60 -5.00 -12.84 1.76
CA THR A 60 -4.02 -13.72 2.42
C THR A 60 -2.83 -12.91 2.95
N SER A 61 -2.35 -11.92 2.19
CA SER A 61 -1.28 -11.01 2.64
C SER A 61 -1.67 -10.25 3.93
N GLU A 62 -2.90 -9.72 4.00
CA GLU A 62 -3.39 -9.06 5.23
C GLU A 62 -3.48 -10.04 6.41
N ARG A 63 -3.96 -11.28 6.19
CA ARG A 63 -4.05 -12.30 7.25
C ARG A 63 -2.70 -12.69 7.79
N ILE A 64 -1.71 -12.94 6.93
CA ILE A 64 -0.35 -13.28 7.35
C ILE A 64 0.25 -12.14 8.17
N LEU A 65 0.17 -10.90 7.68
CA LEU A 65 0.65 -9.73 8.42
C LEU A 65 -0.07 -9.59 9.76
N GLY A 66 -1.38 -9.74 9.78
CA GLY A 66 -2.20 -9.68 10.99
C GLY A 66 -1.81 -10.74 12.02
N ASN A 67 -1.45 -11.95 11.58
CA ASN A 67 -0.97 -13.00 12.47
C ASN A 67 0.34 -12.63 13.19
N PHE A 68 1.17 -11.77 12.59
CA PHE A 68 2.37 -11.25 13.27
C PHE A 68 2.05 -10.02 14.13
N VAL A 69 1.14 -9.17 13.67
CA VAL A 69 0.77 -7.93 14.37
C VAL A 69 0.11 -8.20 15.72
N LYS A 70 -0.70 -9.27 15.84
CA LYS A 70 -1.35 -9.63 17.13
C LYS A 70 -0.36 -9.97 18.25
N ASP A 71 0.86 -10.39 17.89
CA ASP A 71 1.90 -10.80 18.85
C ASP A 71 2.80 -9.62 19.29
N VAL A 72 2.60 -8.41 18.74
CA VAL A 72 3.37 -7.22 19.10
C VAL A 72 2.45 -6.10 19.59
N ARG A 73 3.04 -5.10 20.27
CA ARG A 73 2.25 -3.94 20.69
C ARG A 73 1.77 -3.16 19.45
N ARG A 74 0.46 -2.91 19.35
CA ARG A 74 -0.14 -2.23 18.18
C ARG A 74 0.55 -0.91 17.80
N ASN A 75 0.99 -0.14 18.77
CA ASN A 75 1.65 1.15 18.55
C ASN A 75 3.13 1.04 18.13
N SER A 76 3.70 -0.16 18.12
CA SER A 76 5.04 -0.39 17.58
C SER A 76 5.05 -0.64 16.07
N VAL A 77 3.87 -0.82 15.45
CA VAL A 77 3.70 -1.13 14.02
C VAL A 77 2.89 -0.02 13.35
N ILE A 78 3.25 0.34 12.15
CA ILE A 78 2.49 1.22 11.26
C ILE A 78 1.89 0.34 10.15
N LEU A 79 0.57 0.26 10.12
CA LEU A 79 -0.17 -0.57 9.16
C LEU A 79 -0.70 0.27 8.00
N SER A 80 -0.37 -0.16 6.81
CA SER A 80 -0.76 0.44 5.55
C SER A 80 -1.51 -0.61 4.72
N THR A 81 -2.76 -0.32 4.34
CA THR A 81 -3.53 -1.17 3.42
C THR A 81 -4.40 -0.33 2.50
N LYS A 82 -5.05 -0.96 1.51
CA LYS A 82 -5.64 -0.24 0.38
C LYS A 82 -7.08 -0.69 0.10
N PHE A 83 -7.95 0.29 -0.09
CA PHE A 83 -9.22 0.09 -0.78
C PHE A 83 -8.96 -0.18 -2.26
N THR A 84 -9.48 -1.28 -2.78
CA THR A 84 -9.29 -1.69 -4.18
C THR A 84 -10.61 -1.56 -4.93
N PRO A 85 -10.78 -0.51 -5.77
CA PRO A 85 -12.04 -0.25 -6.49
C PRO A 85 -12.57 -1.44 -7.29
N GLN A 86 -11.69 -2.23 -7.92
CA GLN A 86 -12.07 -3.36 -8.78
C GLN A 86 -12.84 -4.47 -8.07
N ILE A 87 -12.65 -4.62 -6.77
CA ILE A 87 -13.31 -5.65 -5.95
C ILE A 87 -14.36 -5.07 -4.99
N ALA A 88 -14.60 -3.76 -5.05
CA ALA A 88 -15.47 -3.06 -4.11
C ALA A 88 -16.98 -3.34 -4.30
N GLY A 89 -17.37 -3.75 -5.53
CA GLY A 89 -18.79 -3.85 -5.88
C GLY A 89 -19.48 -2.48 -5.98
N ASN A 90 -20.81 -2.49 -5.94
CA ASN A 90 -21.62 -1.27 -6.15
C ASN A 90 -22.36 -0.77 -4.89
N SER A 91 -22.06 -1.35 -3.71
CA SER A 91 -22.71 -0.95 -2.47
C SER A 91 -22.28 0.47 -2.06
N PRO A 92 -23.21 1.33 -1.56
CA PRO A 92 -22.86 2.68 -1.08
C PRO A 92 -21.85 2.66 0.08
N ASP A 93 -21.79 1.58 0.83
CA ASP A 93 -20.89 1.36 1.97
C ASP A 93 -19.70 0.45 1.64
N ALA A 94 -19.36 0.33 0.36
CA ALA A 94 -18.31 -0.61 -0.11
C ALA A 94 -16.95 -0.34 0.55
N MET A 95 -16.57 0.92 0.71
CA MET A 95 -15.30 1.27 1.35
C MET A 95 -15.31 0.93 2.85
N GLN A 96 -16.41 1.20 3.55
CA GLN A 96 -16.57 0.83 4.96
C GLN A 96 -16.49 -0.70 5.14
N LYS A 97 -17.19 -1.46 4.31
CA LYS A 97 -17.13 -2.93 4.36
C LYS A 97 -15.72 -3.47 4.10
N MET A 98 -15.02 -2.90 3.13
CA MET A 98 -13.65 -3.35 2.81
C MET A 98 -12.68 -3.05 3.95
N ILE A 99 -12.73 -1.86 4.54
CA ILE A 99 -11.84 -1.54 5.68
C ILE A 99 -12.18 -2.38 6.91
N ASP A 100 -13.45 -2.72 7.16
CA ASP A 100 -13.83 -3.57 8.27
C ASP A 100 -13.24 -4.98 8.12
N VAL A 101 -13.29 -5.55 6.92
CA VAL A 101 -12.63 -6.82 6.60
C VAL A 101 -11.10 -6.70 6.74
N SER A 102 -10.51 -5.61 6.28
CA SER A 102 -9.06 -5.37 6.43
C SER A 102 -8.65 -5.26 7.90
N LYS A 103 -9.45 -4.56 8.73
CA LYS A 103 -9.21 -4.45 10.18
C LYS A 103 -9.30 -5.81 10.88
N GLU A 104 -10.29 -6.63 10.51
CA GLU A 104 -10.42 -8.00 11.03
C GLU A 104 -9.19 -8.83 10.70
N ARG A 105 -8.77 -8.85 9.43
CA ARG A 105 -7.59 -9.60 8.96
C ARG A 105 -6.29 -9.14 9.61
N LEU A 106 -6.15 -7.83 9.85
CA LEU A 106 -4.96 -7.20 10.44
C LEU A 106 -4.98 -7.14 11.96
N HIS A 107 -6.05 -7.64 12.61
CA HIS A 107 -6.24 -7.60 14.07
C HIS A 107 -6.08 -6.19 14.66
N THR A 108 -6.74 -5.21 14.08
CA THR A 108 -6.64 -3.80 14.49
C THR A 108 -7.96 -3.06 14.30
N ASP A 109 -8.21 -2.06 15.13
CA ASP A 109 -9.36 -1.15 14.97
C ASP A 109 -9.02 0.08 14.11
N VAL A 110 -7.72 0.36 13.89
CA VAL A 110 -7.24 1.56 13.22
C VAL A 110 -6.18 1.21 12.19
N ILE A 111 -6.34 1.73 10.98
CA ILE A 111 -5.33 1.68 9.90
C ILE A 111 -4.52 2.99 9.92
N ASP A 112 -3.20 2.89 9.94
CA ASP A 112 -2.34 4.08 10.00
C ASP A 112 -2.28 4.82 8.66
N VAL A 113 -2.21 4.10 7.53
CA VAL A 113 -2.27 4.67 6.18
C VAL A 113 -3.26 3.88 5.34
N TYR A 114 -4.29 4.55 4.84
CA TYR A 114 -5.31 3.93 4.00
C TYR A 114 -5.33 4.56 2.62
N TRP A 115 -5.22 3.73 1.58
CA TRP A 115 -5.07 4.17 0.21
C TRP A 115 -6.31 3.89 -0.64
N ILE A 116 -6.61 4.76 -1.61
CA ILE A 116 -7.30 4.33 -2.82
C ILE A 116 -6.23 3.71 -3.73
N HIS A 117 -6.35 2.41 -4.03
CA HIS A 117 -5.31 1.60 -4.66
C HIS A 117 -4.97 2.03 -6.09
N ASN A 118 -5.95 2.56 -6.81
CA ASN A 118 -5.80 3.08 -8.17
C ASN A 118 -6.93 4.07 -8.48
N PRO A 119 -6.81 4.86 -9.58
CA PRO A 119 -7.72 5.96 -9.87
C PRO A 119 -9.08 5.55 -10.44
N MET A 120 -9.40 4.25 -10.56
CA MET A 120 -10.69 3.81 -11.09
C MET A 120 -11.84 4.40 -10.26
N ASP A 121 -12.64 5.25 -10.88
CA ASP A 121 -13.74 5.99 -10.24
C ASP A 121 -13.32 6.78 -8.98
N ALA A 122 -12.08 7.27 -8.92
CA ALA A 122 -11.54 7.96 -7.75
C ALA A 122 -12.43 9.10 -7.24
N PRO A 123 -13.09 9.94 -8.09
CA PRO A 123 -14.03 10.95 -7.62
C PRO A 123 -15.26 10.38 -6.88
N LYS A 124 -15.67 9.16 -7.19
CA LYS A 124 -16.74 8.45 -6.47
C LYS A 124 -16.28 8.00 -5.09
N TRP A 125 -15.06 7.47 -4.99
CA TRP A 125 -14.55 6.85 -3.77
C TRP A 125 -13.87 7.83 -2.80
N THR A 126 -13.34 8.94 -3.30
CA THR A 126 -12.63 9.91 -2.44
C THR A 126 -13.47 10.45 -1.31
N PRO A 127 -14.77 10.79 -1.48
CA PRO A 127 -15.64 11.22 -0.38
C PRO A 127 -15.80 10.19 0.74
N ASP A 128 -15.72 8.89 0.42
CA ASP A 128 -15.90 7.82 1.41
C ASP A 128 -14.72 7.72 2.40
N LEU A 129 -13.57 8.33 2.10
CA LEU A 129 -12.46 8.47 3.05
C LEU A 129 -12.77 9.45 4.18
N ILE A 130 -13.66 10.41 3.96
CA ILE A 130 -13.98 11.47 4.93
C ILE A 130 -14.54 10.90 6.24
N PRO A 131 -15.60 10.09 6.24
CA PRO A 131 -16.14 9.52 7.48
C PRO A 131 -15.12 8.60 8.17
N LEU A 132 -14.29 7.87 7.43
CA LEU A 132 -13.25 7.00 8.01
C LEU A 132 -12.18 7.81 8.74
N ALA A 133 -11.75 8.94 8.16
CA ALA A 133 -10.78 9.82 8.79
C ALA A 133 -11.36 10.55 10.00
N LYS A 134 -12.58 11.09 9.89
CA LYS A 134 -13.26 11.82 10.99
C LYS A 134 -13.59 10.92 12.18
N SER A 135 -13.90 9.65 11.94
CA SER A 135 -14.14 8.67 13.02
C SER A 135 -12.86 8.10 13.62
N GLY A 136 -11.68 8.42 13.05
CA GLY A 136 -10.39 7.90 13.52
C GLY A 136 -10.09 6.46 13.10
N GLN A 137 -10.87 5.88 12.20
CA GLN A 137 -10.59 4.55 11.65
C GLN A 137 -9.32 4.53 10.79
N ILE A 138 -9.00 5.66 10.17
CA ILE A 138 -7.74 5.85 9.43
C ILE A 138 -7.04 7.11 9.95
N LYS A 139 -5.68 7.09 9.99
CA LYS A 139 -4.89 8.23 10.44
C LYS A 139 -4.36 9.08 9.27
N THR A 140 -4.05 8.44 8.15
CA THR A 140 -3.45 9.08 6.97
C THR A 140 -4.21 8.67 5.72
N ILE A 141 -4.62 9.64 4.93
CA ILE A 141 -5.26 9.42 3.63
C ILE A 141 -4.17 9.36 2.56
N GLY A 142 -4.16 8.28 1.79
CA GLY A 142 -3.27 8.09 0.66
C GLY A 142 -4.01 7.79 -0.65
N VAL A 143 -3.34 8.09 -1.77
CA VAL A 143 -3.77 7.66 -3.11
C VAL A 143 -2.61 6.98 -3.83
N SER A 144 -2.91 5.92 -4.58
CA SER A 144 -1.90 5.14 -5.29
C SER A 144 -2.23 5.07 -6.79
N ASN A 145 -1.20 5.12 -7.63
CA ASN A 145 -1.33 5.08 -9.09
C ASN A 145 -2.10 6.27 -9.71
N HIS A 146 -2.22 7.37 -8.98
CA HIS A 146 -2.90 8.57 -9.45
C HIS A 146 -1.95 9.49 -10.23
N ASN A 147 -2.46 10.08 -11.31
CA ASN A 147 -1.78 11.17 -11.99
C ASN A 147 -1.95 12.50 -11.23
N LEU A 148 -1.25 13.54 -11.67
CA LEU A 148 -1.26 14.83 -10.97
C LEU A 148 -2.65 15.47 -10.90
N ALA A 149 -3.44 15.38 -11.97
CA ALA A 149 -4.80 15.92 -11.99
C ALA A 149 -5.73 15.21 -11.03
N GLU A 150 -5.62 13.88 -10.95
CA GLU A 150 -6.37 13.04 -10.02
C GLU A 150 -6.00 13.30 -8.56
N ILE A 151 -4.71 13.51 -8.25
CA ILE A 151 -4.24 13.88 -6.91
C ILE A 151 -4.81 15.24 -6.50
N LYS A 152 -4.74 16.24 -7.40
CA LYS A 152 -5.32 17.56 -7.17
C LYS A 152 -6.83 17.49 -6.95
N ARG A 153 -7.53 16.69 -7.76
CA ARG A 153 -8.98 16.51 -7.60
C ARG A 153 -9.35 15.84 -6.28
N ALA A 154 -8.61 14.84 -5.85
CA ALA A 154 -8.79 14.23 -4.54
C ALA A 154 -8.60 15.26 -3.40
N ASN A 155 -7.56 16.10 -3.49
CA ASN A 155 -7.34 17.17 -2.52
C ASN A 155 -8.49 18.20 -2.50
N GLU A 156 -9.03 18.61 -3.66
CA GLU A 156 -10.19 19.51 -3.74
C GLU A 156 -11.42 18.94 -3.01
N ILE A 157 -11.70 17.65 -3.21
CA ILE A 157 -12.82 16.97 -2.55
C ILE A 157 -12.62 16.93 -1.04
N LEU A 158 -11.42 16.58 -0.58
CA LEU A 158 -11.12 16.43 0.84
C LEU A 158 -11.01 17.78 1.57
N ALA A 159 -10.54 18.83 0.88
CA ALA A 159 -10.34 20.16 1.47
C ALA A 159 -11.63 20.80 1.98
N ALA A 160 -12.79 20.49 1.36
CA ALA A 160 -14.09 20.95 1.83
C ALA A 160 -14.40 20.51 3.27
N GLU A 161 -13.76 19.45 3.75
CA GLU A 161 -13.92 18.88 5.09
C GLU A 161 -12.68 19.05 5.99
N GLY A 162 -11.73 19.91 5.56
CA GLY A 162 -10.49 20.16 6.29
C GLY A 162 -9.48 19.01 6.24
N LEU A 163 -9.63 18.10 5.28
CA LEU A 163 -8.76 16.95 5.06
C LEU A 163 -7.91 17.15 3.80
N LYS A 164 -6.85 16.36 3.66
CA LYS A 164 -6.01 16.35 2.45
C LYS A 164 -5.47 14.94 2.15
N VAL A 165 -5.07 14.72 0.91
CA VAL A 165 -4.15 13.61 0.59
C VAL A 165 -2.84 13.90 1.29
N SER A 166 -2.40 13.00 2.16
CA SER A 166 -1.16 13.14 2.93
C SER A 166 -0.05 12.22 2.44
N ALA A 167 -0.39 11.25 1.58
CA ALA A 167 0.57 10.35 0.97
C ALA A 167 0.17 9.97 -0.47
N VAL A 168 1.18 9.81 -1.34
CA VAL A 168 1.04 9.31 -2.71
C VAL A 168 1.96 8.10 -2.88
N GLN A 169 1.43 7.00 -3.44
CA GLN A 169 2.22 5.79 -3.71
C GLN A 169 2.14 5.46 -5.21
N ASN A 170 3.20 5.74 -5.95
CA ASN A 170 3.27 5.49 -7.39
C ASN A 170 4.53 4.72 -7.77
N HIS A 171 4.47 4.06 -8.94
CA HIS A 171 5.64 3.45 -9.55
C HIS A 171 6.71 4.51 -9.81
N TYR A 172 7.88 4.33 -9.20
CA TYR A 172 9.02 5.21 -9.43
C TYR A 172 10.34 4.48 -9.14
N SER A 173 11.23 4.53 -10.11
CA SER A 173 12.55 3.90 -10.03
C SER A 173 13.55 4.66 -10.92
N LEU A 174 14.77 4.18 -11.01
CA LEU A 174 15.76 4.70 -11.98
C LEU A 174 15.31 4.50 -13.44
N LEU A 175 14.52 3.48 -13.73
CA LEU A 175 14.02 3.14 -15.07
C LEU A 175 12.65 3.77 -15.35
N HIS A 176 11.80 3.93 -14.33
CA HIS A 176 10.43 4.44 -14.46
C HIS A 176 10.29 5.82 -13.82
N ARG A 177 10.36 6.88 -14.61
CA ARG A 177 10.41 8.27 -14.17
C ARG A 177 9.14 9.10 -14.49
N SER A 178 8.01 8.43 -14.75
CA SER A 178 6.76 9.11 -15.17
C SER A 178 6.23 10.07 -14.10
N SER A 179 6.24 9.69 -12.83
CA SER A 179 5.77 10.56 -11.73
C SER A 179 6.60 11.84 -11.58
N GLU A 180 7.91 11.75 -11.80
CA GLU A 180 8.80 12.91 -11.78
C GLU A 180 8.52 13.83 -12.99
N ARG A 181 8.49 13.26 -14.21
CA ARG A 181 8.24 14.02 -15.44
C ARG A 181 6.87 14.69 -15.46
N ALA A 182 5.88 14.12 -14.77
CA ALA A 182 4.55 14.68 -14.61
C ALA A 182 4.46 15.76 -13.50
N GLY A 183 5.56 16.07 -12.80
CA GLY A 183 5.59 17.05 -11.72
C GLY A 183 4.93 16.60 -10.41
N ILE A 184 4.67 15.28 -10.25
CA ILE A 184 4.03 14.76 -9.04
C ILE A 184 4.95 14.89 -7.82
N LEU A 185 6.27 14.67 -7.99
CA LEU A 185 7.22 14.79 -6.89
C LEU A 185 7.31 16.23 -6.38
N ASP A 186 7.37 17.21 -7.29
CA ASP A 186 7.40 18.62 -6.93
C ASP A 186 6.10 19.04 -6.23
N TYR A 187 4.94 18.63 -6.77
CA TYR A 187 3.66 18.89 -6.14
C TYR A 187 3.58 18.27 -4.73
N CYS A 188 4.04 17.04 -4.54
CA CYS A 188 4.08 16.40 -3.22
C CYS A 188 4.95 17.19 -2.25
N LYS A 189 6.13 17.64 -2.68
CA LYS A 189 7.05 18.45 -1.87
C LYS A 189 6.44 19.80 -1.48
N GLU A 190 5.82 20.51 -2.41
CA GLU A 190 5.20 21.82 -2.19
C GLU A 190 3.97 21.76 -1.25
N ASN A 191 3.27 20.61 -1.23
CA ASN A 191 2.04 20.42 -0.46
C ASN A 191 2.24 19.55 0.79
N GLU A 192 3.49 19.25 1.17
CA GLU A 192 3.82 18.40 2.33
C GLU A 192 3.14 17.02 2.27
N ILE A 193 3.12 16.43 1.07
CA ILE A 193 2.61 15.09 0.81
C ILE A 193 3.80 14.13 0.76
N THR A 194 3.75 13.04 1.51
CA THR A 194 4.77 12.00 1.46
C THR A 194 4.63 11.18 0.19
N PHE A 195 5.70 11.15 -0.64
CA PHE A 195 5.72 10.29 -1.83
C PHE A 195 6.39 8.95 -1.51
N TYR A 196 5.69 7.86 -1.73
CA TYR A 196 6.21 6.50 -1.64
C TYR A 196 6.40 5.89 -3.03
N SER A 197 7.61 5.43 -3.29
CA SER A 197 7.93 4.69 -4.51
C SER A 197 7.65 3.20 -4.29
N TYR A 198 6.92 2.56 -5.20
CA TYR A 198 6.92 1.11 -5.28
C TYR A 198 7.72 0.63 -6.50
N MET A 199 8.08 -0.65 -6.52
CA MET A 199 8.93 -1.29 -7.55
C MET A 199 10.27 -0.59 -7.77
N VAL A 200 10.86 -0.03 -6.72
CA VAL A 200 12.11 0.75 -6.78
C VAL A 200 13.30 -0.01 -7.37
N LEU A 201 13.30 -1.34 -7.27
CA LEU A 201 14.32 -2.23 -7.83
C LEU A 201 13.86 -2.96 -9.10
N GLU A 202 12.70 -2.56 -9.68
CA GLU A 202 12.12 -3.15 -10.91
C GLU A 202 12.11 -4.68 -10.85
N GLN A 203 11.49 -5.21 -9.79
CA GLN A 203 11.40 -6.65 -9.52
C GLN A 203 12.75 -7.39 -9.55
N GLY A 204 13.83 -6.67 -9.25
CA GLY A 204 15.17 -7.22 -9.19
C GLY A 204 16.08 -6.86 -10.37
N VAL A 205 15.57 -6.21 -11.42
CA VAL A 205 16.40 -5.76 -12.57
C VAL A 205 17.57 -4.89 -12.10
N LEU A 206 17.31 -3.97 -11.18
CA LEU A 206 18.31 -3.02 -10.69
C LEU A 206 19.23 -3.58 -9.60
N THR A 207 19.12 -4.86 -9.26
CA THR A 207 19.97 -5.48 -8.23
C THR A 207 21.29 -6.05 -8.79
N GLY A 208 21.44 -6.13 -10.12
CA GLY A 208 22.55 -6.82 -10.76
C GLY A 208 22.47 -8.37 -10.67
N ARG A 209 21.36 -8.92 -10.15
CA ARG A 209 21.16 -10.37 -10.01
C ARG A 209 20.96 -11.06 -11.36
N TYR A 210 20.32 -10.37 -12.31
CA TYR A 210 19.95 -10.93 -13.60
C TYR A 210 20.85 -10.41 -14.71
N SER A 211 21.20 -11.28 -15.65
CA SER A 211 22.04 -11.01 -16.82
C SER A 211 21.62 -11.95 -17.96
N GLU A 212 22.27 -11.85 -19.12
CA GLU A 212 22.09 -12.83 -20.21
C GLU A 212 22.46 -14.25 -19.78
N GLU A 213 23.46 -14.39 -18.89
CA GLU A 213 23.90 -15.67 -18.34
C GLU A 213 23.04 -16.19 -17.20
N ASN A 214 22.31 -15.29 -16.53
CA ASN A 214 21.37 -15.59 -15.44
C ASN A 214 20.04 -14.86 -15.69
N PRO A 215 19.21 -15.31 -16.63
CA PRO A 215 17.98 -14.63 -17.03
C PRO A 215 16.90 -14.70 -15.94
N PHE A 216 15.81 -13.96 -16.13
CA PHE A 216 14.63 -14.08 -15.29
C PHE A 216 14.06 -15.50 -15.34
N PRO A 217 13.52 -16.03 -14.23
CA PRO A 217 12.82 -17.31 -14.23
C PRO A 217 11.62 -17.27 -15.17
N GLU A 218 11.48 -18.30 -16.01
CA GLU A 218 10.34 -18.45 -16.91
C GLU A 218 9.02 -18.54 -16.13
N GLY A 219 7.93 -18.07 -16.74
CA GLY A 219 6.57 -18.13 -16.17
C GLY A 219 6.33 -17.18 -14.99
N THR A 220 7.26 -16.28 -14.70
CA THR A 220 7.02 -15.19 -13.74
C THR A 220 6.59 -13.92 -14.47
N GLY A 221 5.90 -13.01 -13.77
CA GLY A 221 5.52 -11.70 -14.33
C GLY A 221 6.73 -10.79 -14.68
N ARG A 222 7.93 -11.36 -14.71
CA ARG A 222 9.21 -10.69 -14.99
C ARG A 222 9.80 -11.06 -16.35
N GLY A 223 9.31 -12.14 -16.97
CA GLY A 223 9.77 -12.65 -18.26
C GLY A 223 8.78 -12.49 -19.38
#